data_30fb6e6533d97bbc30993b838789e174
#
_entry.id   30fb6e6533d97bbc30993b838789e174
#
_cell.length_a   1.000
_cell.length_b   1.000
_cell.length_c   1.000
_cell.angle_alpha   90.00
_cell.angle_beta   90.00
_cell.angle_gamma   90.00
#
_symmetry.space_group_name_H-M   'P 1'
#
loop_
_entity.id
_entity.type
_entity.pdbx_description
1 polymer ?
#
loop_
_entity_poly.entity_id
_entity_poly.type
_entity_poly.pdbx_seq_one_letter_code
_entity_poly.pdbx_strand_id
1 'polypeptide(L)'
;LFSNQNVYESYLRQYFPGVPYRRALFIKERGPGMVFVYHSSEFAIDLRHEFTHAILHANLPMVPLWLDEGLAEYFEVPISKRQAQNPHLRSVRWRLRLRQIPDLERLEQFSELSEMKRDDYRDAWAWVHFMLNGPQEAQAELKSYLADVQSHIPPGSLRLRLQRRLPNLTSDFVQHFESLGD
;
A
#
# COMPACT_ATOMS: atom_id res chain seq x y z
N LEU A 1 21.65 2.39 -5.25
CA LEU A 1 21.94 2.96 -3.93
C LEU A 1 22.92 4.12 -4.08
N PHE A 2 22.64 5.24 -3.43
CA PHE A 2 23.46 6.45 -3.46
C PHE A 2 24.00 6.78 -2.07
N SER A 3 25.20 7.39 -2.03
CA SER A 3 25.88 7.72 -0.78
C SER A 3 25.18 8.84 0.00
N ASN A 4 24.50 9.76 -0.70
CA ASN A 4 23.79 10.88 -0.11
C ASN A 4 22.75 11.48 -1.06
N GLN A 5 21.93 12.39 -0.54
CA GLN A 5 20.85 13.06 -1.23
C GLN A 5 21.30 13.83 -2.48
N ASN A 6 22.42 14.58 -2.40
CA ASN A 6 22.87 15.42 -3.52
C ASN A 6 23.24 14.59 -4.75
N VAL A 7 23.92 13.46 -4.53
CA VAL A 7 24.29 12.52 -5.62
C VAL A 7 23.04 11.89 -6.22
N TYR A 8 22.10 11.48 -5.36
CA TYR A 8 20.81 10.91 -5.78
C TYR A 8 20.00 11.89 -6.64
N GLU A 9 19.81 13.12 -6.17
CA GLU A 9 19.06 14.14 -6.91
C GLU A 9 19.73 14.53 -8.23
N SER A 10 21.06 14.64 -8.24
CA SER A 10 21.80 14.96 -9.46
C SER A 10 21.64 13.87 -10.51
N TYR A 11 21.69 12.61 -10.09
CA TYR A 11 21.47 11.46 -10.95
C TYR A 11 20.05 11.45 -11.51
N LEU A 12 19.00 11.62 -10.68
CA LEU A 12 17.62 11.63 -11.14
C LEU A 12 17.35 12.78 -12.11
N ARG A 13 17.83 13.98 -11.81
CA ARG A 13 17.69 15.14 -12.72
C ARG A 13 18.31 14.89 -14.09
N GLN A 14 19.43 14.19 -14.13
CA GLN A 14 20.15 13.91 -15.38
C GLN A 14 19.47 12.81 -16.20
N TYR A 15 19.06 11.72 -15.57
CA TYR A 15 18.57 10.51 -16.27
C TYR A 15 17.05 10.35 -16.27
N PHE A 16 16.35 11.01 -15.34
CA PHE A 16 14.89 10.93 -15.18
C PHE A 16 14.27 12.33 -14.94
N PRO A 17 14.47 13.30 -15.85
CA PRO A 17 14.13 14.70 -15.60
C PRO A 17 12.61 14.95 -15.43
N GLY A 18 11.75 14.02 -15.86
CA GLY A 18 10.30 14.13 -15.72
C GLY A 18 9.74 13.56 -14.40
N VAL A 19 10.58 12.94 -13.58
CA VAL A 19 10.13 12.30 -12.34
C VAL A 19 10.16 13.32 -11.19
N PRO A 20 9.03 13.49 -10.46
CA PRO A 20 8.99 14.39 -9.31
C PRO A 20 9.93 13.87 -8.19
N TYR A 21 10.53 14.80 -7.46
CA TYR A 21 11.44 14.45 -6.37
C TYR A 21 10.73 13.65 -5.28
N ARG A 22 11.33 12.52 -4.91
CA ARG A 22 10.99 11.67 -3.76
C ARG A 22 12.26 11.19 -3.09
N ARG A 23 12.22 10.81 -1.80
CA ARG A 23 13.40 10.30 -1.06
C ARG A 23 13.89 8.96 -1.58
N ALA A 24 12.98 8.16 -2.10
CA ALA A 24 13.25 6.91 -2.81
C ALA A 24 12.30 6.80 -3.99
N LEU A 25 12.58 5.90 -4.91
CA LEU A 25 11.79 5.79 -6.13
C LEU A 25 11.95 4.41 -6.76
N PHE A 26 10.85 3.76 -7.07
CA PHE A 26 10.79 2.63 -7.98
C PHE A 26 10.40 3.11 -9.37
N ILE A 27 11.17 2.73 -10.38
CA ILE A 27 10.89 3.03 -11.79
C ILE A 27 10.85 1.73 -12.59
N LYS A 28 9.78 1.52 -13.33
CA LYS A 28 9.61 0.45 -14.31
C LYS A 28 9.02 1.02 -15.60
N GLU A 29 9.88 1.45 -16.51
CA GLU A 29 9.44 1.92 -17.85
C GLU A 29 9.61 0.82 -18.88
N ARG A 30 10.79 0.73 -19.49
CA ARG A 30 11.12 -0.25 -20.53
C ARG A 30 12.29 -1.11 -20.04
N GLY A 31 12.00 -2.25 -19.39
CA GLY A 31 13.03 -3.13 -18.86
C GLY A 31 12.79 -3.56 -17.42
N PRO A 32 13.83 -4.02 -16.71
CA PRO A 32 13.71 -4.41 -15.32
C PRO A 32 13.40 -3.19 -14.45
N GLY A 33 12.55 -3.40 -13.42
CA GLY A 33 12.29 -2.37 -12.42
C GLY A 33 13.54 -2.01 -11.65
N MET A 34 13.72 -0.74 -11.35
CA MET A 34 14.88 -0.20 -10.63
C MET A 34 14.43 0.55 -9.38
N VAL A 35 15.07 0.27 -8.26
CA VAL A 35 14.87 0.99 -7.01
C VAL A 35 16.03 1.96 -6.78
N PHE A 36 15.70 3.23 -6.61
CA PHE A 36 16.65 4.31 -6.33
C PHE A 36 16.45 4.81 -4.91
N VAL A 37 17.48 4.77 -4.08
CA VAL A 37 17.41 5.22 -2.68
C VAL A 37 18.80 5.70 -2.24
N TYR A 38 18.86 6.65 -1.31
CA TYR A 38 20.12 7.13 -0.72
C TYR A 38 20.16 6.90 0.80
N HIS A 39 21.35 6.88 1.37
CA HIS A 39 21.53 6.76 2.82
C HIS A 39 20.97 7.99 3.54
N SER A 40 19.87 7.79 4.27
CA SER A 40 19.17 8.76 5.10
C SER A 40 18.78 8.12 6.43
N SER A 41 18.25 8.90 7.37
CA SER A 41 17.64 8.36 8.61
C SER A 41 16.48 7.40 8.34
N GLU A 42 15.75 7.62 7.25
CA GLU A 42 14.58 6.83 6.85
C GLU A 42 14.92 5.73 5.82
N PHE A 43 16.19 5.53 5.51
CA PHE A 43 16.66 4.60 4.48
C PHE A 43 15.97 3.22 4.52
N ALA A 44 15.84 2.65 5.70
CA ALA A 44 15.25 1.31 5.84
C ALA A 44 13.74 1.28 5.59
N ILE A 45 13.04 2.37 5.85
CA ILE A 45 11.61 2.54 5.56
C ILE A 45 11.46 2.72 4.05
N ASP A 46 12.13 3.73 3.50
CA ASP A 46 12.10 4.07 2.08
C ASP A 46 12.47 2.86 1.20
N LEU A 47 13.51 2.11 1.58
CA LEU A 47 13.92 0.91 0.85
C LEU A 47 12.84 -0.19 0.88
N ARG A 48 12.22 -0.45 2.02
CA ARG A 48 11.16 -1.47 2.10
C ARG A 48 9.93 -1.05 1.29
N HIS A 49 9.55 0.22 1.32
CA HIS A 49 8.46 0.78 0.54
C HIS A 49 8.68 0.51 -0.96
N GLU A 50 9.78 1.01 -1.52
CA GLU A 50 10.09 0.87 -2.94
C GLU A 50 10.35 -0.57 -3.38
N PHE A 51 10.91 -1.40 -2.48
CA PHE A 51 11.09 -2.83 -2.74
C PHE A 51 9.76 -3.58 -2.80
N THR A 52 8.73 -3.13 -2.05
CA THR A 52 7.39 -3.69 -2.15
C THR A 52 6.81 -3.46 -3.54
N HIS A 53 6.89 -2.24 -4.08
CA HIS A 53 6.52 -1.96 -5.47
C HIS A 53 7.29 -2.85 -6.45
N ALA A 54 8.61 -2.94 -6.28
CA ALA A 54 9.44 -3.76 -7.17
C ALA A 54 9.02 -5.23 -7.19
N ILE A 55 8.70 -5.82 -6.02
CA ILE A 55 8.24 -7.21 -5.91
C ILE A 55 6.85 -7.38 -6.53
N LEU A 56 5.91 -6.47 -6.25
CA LEU A 56 4.56 -6.52 -6.81
C LEU A 56 4.60 -6.45 -8.33
N HIS A 57 5.28 -5.46 -8.88
CA HIS A 57 5.37 -5.27 -10.33
C HIS A 57 6.28 -6.28 -11.06
N ALA A 58 7.09 -7.06 -10.34
CA ALA A 58 7.82 -8.18 -10.92
C ALA A 58 6.94 -9.44 -11.07
N ASN A 59 5.91 -9.59 -10.22
CA ASN A 59 5.11 -10.80 -10.13
C ASN A 59 3.67 -10.63 -10.64
N LEU A 60 3.18 -9.40 -10.69
CA LEU A 60 1.81 -9.10 -11.11
C LEU A 60 1.82 -8.21 -12.35
N PRO A 61 0.99 -8.51 -13.38
CA PRO A 61 0.94 -7.72 -14.61
C PRO A 61 0.38 -6.31 -14.39
N MET A 62 -0.48 -6.16 -13.38
CA MET A 62 -1.01 -4.87 -12.92
C MET A 62 -1.37 -4.98 -11.43
N VAL A 63 -1.31 -3.87 -10.72
CA VAL A 63 -1.84 -3.75 -9.35
C VAL A 63 -2.65 -2.46 -9.29
N PRO A 64 -3.89 -2.46 -8.75
CA PRO A 64 -4.60 -1.21 -8.50
C PRO A 64 -3.78 -0.27 -7.63
N LEU A 65 -3.75 1.00 -7.98
CA LEU A 65 -2.89 2.00 -7.35
C LEU A 65 -3.01 2.02 -5.82
N TRP A 66 -4.24 2.04 -5.30
CA TRP A 66 -4.48 2.05 -3.87
C TRP A 66 -3.96 0.79 -3.16
N LEU A 67 -4.02 -0.38 -3.84
CA LEU A 67 -3.55 -1.65 -3.27
C LEU A 67 -2.02 -1.72 -3.28
N ASP A 68 -1.40 -1.21 -4.34
CA ASP A 68 0.05 -1.09 -4.47
C ASP A 68 0.62 -0.21 -3.35
N GLU A 69 0.09 1.01 -3.20
CA GLU A 69 0.49 1.94 -2.13
C GLU A 69 0.15 1.40 -0.73
N GLY A 70 -1.03 0.80 -0.55
CA GLY A 70 -1.43 0.24 0.73
C GLY A 70 -0.55 -0.93 1.18
N LEU A 71 -0.07 -1.76 0.26
CA LEU A 71 0.89 -2.83 0.53
C LEU A 71 2.28 -2.25 0.84
N ALA A 72 2.71 -1.22 0.10
CA ALA A 72 3.98 -0.54 0.37
C ALA A 72 3.99 0.09 1.78
N GLU A 73 2.96 0.83 2.17
CA GLU A 73 2.76 1.38 3.53
C GLU A 73 2.71 0.30 4.62
N TYR A 74 2.14 -0.88 4.32
CA TYR A 74 2.10 -1.99 5.26
C TYR A 74 3.48 -2.62 5.46
N PHE A 75 4.23 -2.84 4.38
CA PHE A 75 5.51 -3.52 4.43
C PHE A 75 6.71 -2.61 4.73
N GLU A 76 6.58 -1.28 4.65
CA GLU A 76 7.67 -0.35 4.96
C GLU A 76 8.14 -0.42 6.40
N VAL A 77 7.25 -0.79 7.34
CA VAL A 77 7.62 -0.96 8.75
C VAL A 77 8.16 -2.37 9.03
N PRO A 78 9.04 -2.54 10.04
CA PRO A 78 9.53 -3.85 10.47
C PRO A 78 8.40 -4.80 10.84
N ILE A 79 8.57 -6.11 10.63
CA ILE A 79 7.55 -7.13 10.89
C ILE A 79 6.99 -7.07 12.32
N SER A 80 7.82 -6.76 13.30
CA SER A 80 7.42 -6.64 14.70
C SER A 80 6.47 -5.47 14.98
N LYS A 81 6.36 -4.50 14.05
CA LYS A 81 5.52 -3.30 14.19
C LYS A 81 4.28 -3.31 13.29
N ARG A 82 4.18 -4.24 12.35
CA ARG A 82 3.13 -4.23 11.32
C ARG A 82 1.72 -4.34 11.87
N GLN A 83 1.51 -5.14 12.93
CA GLN A 83 0.17 -5.37 13.46
C GLN A 83 -0.33 -4.23 14.35
N ALA A 84 0.41 -3.86 15.40
CA ALA A 84 -0.11 -2.98 16.45
C ALA A 84 0.71 -1.69 16.67
N GLN A 85 1.80 -1.47 15.94
CA GLN A 85 2.69 -0.31 16.13
C GLN A 85 2.94 0.47 14.82
N ASN A 86 2.05 0.32 13.83
CA ASN A 86 2.14 1.12 12.61
C ASN A 86 1.73 2.57 12.91
N PRO A 87 2.42 3.58 12.33
CA PRO A 87 2.10 5.00 12.52
C PRO A 87 0.65 5.39 12.18
N HIS A 88 0.00 4.68 11.26
CA HIS A 88 -1.37 4.94 10.84
C HIS A 88 -2.42 4.49 11.85
N LEU A 89 -2.12 3.47 12.67
CA LEU A 89 -3.11 2.81 13.54
C LEU A 89 -3.86 3.79 14.43
N ARG A 90 -3.14 4.70 15.09
CA ARG A 90 -3.74 5.69 15.99
C ARG A 90 -4.75 6.59 15.26
N SER A 91 -4.40 7.03 14.06
CA SER A 91 -5.27 7.89 13.24
C SER A 91 -6.51 7.15 12.75
N VAL A 92 -6.35 5.90 12.30
CA VAL A 92 -7.47 5.04 11.89
C VAL A 92 -8.44 4.83 13.04
N ARG A 93 -7.95 4.40 14.22
CA ARG A 93 -8.80 4.18 15.42
C ARG A 93 -9.55 5.44 15.84
N TRP A 94 -8.89 6.60 15.79
CA TRP A 94 -9.54 7.86 16.11
C TRP A 94 -10.68 8.19 15.16
N ARG A 95 -10.48 8.01 13.86
CA ARG A 95 -11.50 8.24 12.83
C ARG A 95 -12.68 7.27 12.96
N LEU A 96 -12.41 5.99 13.25
CA LEU A 96 -13.47 4.99 13.46
C LEU A 96 -14.37 5.34 14.65
N ARG A 97 -13.81 5.88 15.75
CA ARG A 97 -14.61 6.42 16.88
C ARG A 97 -15.55 7.56 16.45
N LEU A 98 -15.18 8.31 15.41
CA LEU A 98 -16.02 9.34 14.79
C LEU A 98 -16.92 8.80 13.68
N ARG A 99 -17.03 7.46 13.53
CA ARG A 99 -17.77 6.77 12.46
C ARG A 99 -17.31 7.13 11.05
N GLN A 100 -16.05 7.54 10.90
CA GLN A 100 -15.42 7.83 9.61
C GLN A 100 -14.66 6.59 9.15
N ILE A 101 -15.32 5.75 8.37
CA ILE A 101 -14.76 4.51 7.85
C ILE A 101 -14.10 4.80 6.50
N PRO A 102 -12.89 4.29 6.24
CA PRO A 102 -12.26 4.40 4.94
C PRO A 102 -13.13 3.83 3.82
N ASP A 103 -13.35 4.63 2.77
CA ASP A 103 -14.17 4.24 1.62
C ASP A 103 -13.33 3.49 0.57
N LEU A 104 -13.47 2.16 0.55
CA LEU A 104 -12.73 1.30 -0.38
C LEU A 104 -13.18 1.52 -1.84
N GLU A 105 -14.46 1.82 -2.08
CA GLU A 105 -14.95 2.09 -3.43
C GLU A 105 -14.30 3.33 -4.02
N ARG A 106 -14.13 4.38 -3.20
CA ARG A 106 -13.42 5.59 -3.61
C ARG A 106 -11.93 5.30 -3.88
N LEU A 107 -11.27 4.48 -3.05
CA LEU A 107 -9.87 4.10 -3.27
C LEU A 107 -9.69 3.34 -4.60
N GLU A 108 -10.64 2.49 -4.96
CA GLU A 108 -10.62 1.73 -6.23
C GLU A 108 -10.74 2.62 -7.48
N GLN A 109 -11.15 3.87 -7.34
CA GLN A 109 -11.31 4.82 -8.45
C GLN A 109 -10.04 5.58 -8.79
N PHE A 110 -9.02 5.58 -7.91
CA PHE A 110 -7.77 6.26 -8.19
C PHE A 110 -7.01 5.59 -9.34
N SER A 111 -6.66 6.39 -10.35
CA SER A 111 -5.86 5.97 -11.50
C SER A 111 -4.48 6.61 -11.53
N GLU A 112 -4.32 7.77 -10.89
CA GLU A 112 -3.10 8.56 -10.88
C GLU A 112 -2.64 8.85 -9.45
N LEU A 113 -1.33 8.73 -9.22
CA LEU A 113 -0.73 8.96 -7.91
C LEU A 113 -0.94 10.39 -7.38
N SER A 114 -1.07 11.35 -8.30
CA SER A 114 -1.36 12.76 -8.00
C SER A 114 -2.76 12.99 -7.39
N GLU A 115 -3.67 12.04 -7.54
CA GLU A 115 -5.02 12.08 -6.96
C GLU A 115 -5.01 11.69 -5.49
N MET A 116 -4.04 10.86 -5.06
CA MET A 116 -3.94 10.37 -3.69
C MET A 116 -3.32 11.41 -2.76
N LYS A 117 -4.01 11.66 -1.66
CA LYS A 117 -3.57 12.53 -0.56
C LYS A 117 -3.07 11.67 0.60
N ARG A 118 -2.40 12.28 1.57
CA ARG A 118 -1.90 11.61 2.77
C ARG A 118 -2.95 10.72 3.47
N ASP A 119 -4.20 11.15 3.49
CA ASP A 119 -5.27 10.39 4.09
C ASP A 119 -5.62 9.12 3.30
N ASP A 120 -5.43 9.15 1.99
CA ASP A 120 -5.74 8.01 1.12
C ASP A 120 -4.71 6.88 1.28
N TYR A 121 -3.44 7.20 1.51
CA TYR A 121 -2.38 6.23 1.87
C TYR A 121 -2.71 5.51 3.18
N ARG A 122 -3.11 6.27 4.22
CA ARG A 122 -3.56 5.69 5.49
C ARG A 122 -4.77 4.79 5.30
N ASP A 123 -5.75 5.22 4.53
CA ASP A 123 -6.99 4.49 4.30
C ASP A 123 -6.72 3.22 3.46
N ALA A 124 -5.83 3.27 2.47
CA ALA A 124 -5.33 2.13 1.72
C ALA A 124 -4.59 1.14 2.63
N TRP A 125 -3.67 1.63 3.48
CA TRP A 125 -3.01 0.83 4.50
C TRP A 125 -4.03 0.12 5.41
N ALA A 126 -5.07 0.80 5.84
CA ALA A 126 -6.06 0.22 6.74
C ALA A 126 -6.80 -0.96 6.09
N TRP A 127 -7.21 -0.84 4.83
CA TRP A 127 -7.83 -1.95 4.10
C TRP A 127 -6.86 -3.10 3.88
N VAL A 128 -5.60 -2.83 3.53
CA VAL A 128 -4.56 -3.86 3.41
C VAL A 128 -4.32 -4.55 4.74
N HIS A 129 -4.21 -3.79 5.84
CA HIS A 129 -4.04 -4.35 7.18
C HIS A 129 -5.20 -5.27 7.56
N PHE A 130 -6.45 -4.86 7.31
CA PHE A 130 -7.64 -5.68 7.53
C PHE A 130 -7.61 -6.97 6.72
N MET A 131 -7.24 -6.90 5.44
CA MET A 131 -7.18 -8.09 4.58
C MET A 131 -6.01 -9.02 4.90
N LEU A 132 -4.94 -8.54 5.51
CA LEU A 132 -3.80 -9.39 5.88
C LEU A 132 -3.91 -9.99 7.29
N ASN A 133 -4.59 -9.30 8.23
CA ASN A 133 -4.60 -9.67 9.65
C ASN A 133 -6.02 -9.85 10.23
N GLY A 134 -7.06 -9.53 9.48
CA GLY A 134 -8.47 -9.66 9.88
C GLY A 134 -9.03 -11.06 9.67
N PRO A 135 -10.35 -11.19 9.45
CA PRO A 135 -11.03 -12.47 9.26
C PRO A 135 -10.40 -13.31 8.14
N GLN A 136 -10.48 -14.63 8.29
CA GLN A 136 -9.94 -15.56 7.30
C GLN A 136 -10.54 -15.36 5.90
N GLU A 137 -11.80 -14.97 5.84
CA GLU A 137 -12.52 -14.65 4.61
C GLU A 137 -11.89 -13.45 3.88
N ALA A 138 -11.49 -12.41 4.60
CA ALA A 138 -10.81 -11.24 4.03
C ALA A 138 -9.42 -11.61 3.50
N GLN A 139 -8.67 -12.43 4.26
CA GLN A 139 -7.37 -12.94 3.84
C GLN A 139 -7.46 -13.81 2.58
N ALA A 140 -8.46 -14.72 2.55
CA ALA A 140 -8.70 -15.60 1.41
C ALA A 140 -9.10 -14.79 0.16
N GLU A 141 -9.89 -13.71 0.35
CA GLU A 141 -10.34 -12.89 -0.76
C GLU A 141 -9.19 -12.08 -1.38
N LEU A 142 -8.31 -11.50 -0.57
CA LEU A 142 -7.10 -10.84 -1.08
C LEU A 142 -6.23 -11.81 -1.89
N LYS A 143 -6.02 -13.03 -1.37
CA LYS A 143 -5.23 -14.06 -2.08
C LYS A 143 -5.88 -14.43 -3.41
N SER A 144 -7.20 -14.63 -3.43
CA SER A 144 -7.95 -14.95 -4.65
C SER A 144 -7.90 -13.81 -5.67
N TYR A 145 -8.02 -12.57 -5.20
CA TYR A 145 -7.91 -11.38 -6.03
C TYR A 145 -6.54 -11.27 -6.72
N LEU A 146 -5.47 -11.44 -5.95
CA LEU A 146 -4.10 -11.39 -6.50
C LEU A 146 -3.80 -12.57 -7.45
N ALA A 147 -4.38 -13.76 -7.19
CA ALA A 147 -4.25 -14.90 -8.08
C ALA A 147 -4.96 -14.66 -9.44
N ASP A 148 -6.13 -14.01 -9.44
CA ASP A 148 -6.82 -13.62 -10.66
C ASP A 148 -5.98 -12.61 -11.46
N VAL A 149 -5.44 -11.58 -10.79
CA VAL A 149 -4.53 -10.61 -11.41
C VAL A 149 -3.32 -11.30 -12.04
N GLN A 150 -2.66 -12.20 -11.30
CA GLN A 150 -1.50 -12.95 -11.77
C GLN A 150 -1.83 -13.81 -13.00
N SER A 151 -3.05 -14.36 -13.04
CA SER A 151 -3.55 -15.19 -14.15
C SER A 151 -4.13 -14.37 -15.32
N HIS A 152 -4.01 -13.04 -15.30
CA HIS A 152 -4.59 -12.12 -16.29
C HIS A 152 -6.13 -12.21 -16.39
N ILE A 153 -6.78 -12.62 -15.31
CA ILE A 153 -8.24 -12.63 -15.18
C ILE A 153 -8.67 -11.28 -14.58
N PRO A 154 -9.59 -10.53 -15.20
CA PRO A 154 -10.08 -9.29 -14.64
C PRO A 154 -10.68 -9.52 -13.24
N PRO A 155 -10.08 -9.01 -12.17
CA PRO A 155 -10.49 -9.39 -10.82
C PRO A 155 -11.76 -8.68 -10.35
N GLY A 156 -12.17 -7.60 -11.02
CA GLY A 156 -13.30 -6.75 -10.63
C GLY A 156 -13.03 -5.94 -9.36
N SER A 157 -14.10 -5.43 -8.75
CA SER A 157 -13.99 -4.66 -7.50
C SER A 157 -13.72 -5.57 -6.30
N LEU A 158 -12.63 -5.31 -5.59
CA LEU A 158 -12.27 -6.04 -4.36
C LEU A 158 -13.27 -5.73 -3.23
N ARG A 159 -13.80 -4.49 -3.18
CA ARG A 159 -14.87 -4.11 -2.27
C ARG A 159 -16.10 -5.02 -2.43
N LEU A 160 -16.58 -5.20 -3.67
CA LEU A 160 -17.74 -6.05 -3.93
C LEU A 160 -17.46 -7.53 -3.61
N ARG A 161 -16.25 -7.99 -3.84
CA ARG A 161 -15.82 -9.36 -3.51
C ARG A 161 -15.80 -9.57 -2.00
N LEU A 162 -15.21 -8.65 -1.24
CA LEU A 162 -15.21 -8.67 0.22
C LEU A 162 -16.64 -8.64 0.78
N GLN A 163 -17.52 -7.80 0.25
CA GLN A 163 -18.90 -7.68 0.72
C GLN A 163 -19.73 -8.96 0.51
N ARG A 164 -19.43 -9.74 -0.54
CA ARG A 164 -20.08 -11.05 -0.76
C ARG A 164 -19.64 -12.08 0.27
N ARG A 165 -18.39 -12.03 0.72
CA ARG A 165 -17.82 -12.97 1.70
C ARG A 165 -18.09 -12.56 3.14
N LEU A 166 -18.15 -11.28 3.39
CA LEU A 166 -18.36 -10.64 4.69
C LEU A 166 -19.60 -9.73 4.61
N PRO A 167 -20.81 -10.26 4.83
CA PRO A 167 -22.04 -9.45 4.76
C PRO A 167 -22.01 -8.23 5.70
N ASN A 168 -21.29 -8.32 6.81
CA ASN A 168 -21.11 -7.26 7.80
C ASN A 168 -19.76 -6.54 7.65
N LEU A 169 -19.22 -6.44 6.43
CA LEU A 169 -17.86 -5.94 6.14
C LEU A 169 -17.46 -4.69 6.94
N THR A 170 -18.37 -3.72 7.04
CA THR A 170 -18.13 -2.47 7.79
C THR A 170 -17.94 -2.73 9.28
N SER A 171 -18.79 -3.56 9.88
CA SER A 171 -18.71 -3.92 11.30
C SER A 171 -17.46 -4.73 11.58
N ASP A 172 -17.15 -5.70 10.71
CA ASP A 172 -15.95 -6.55 10.84
C ASP A 172 -14.67 -5.72 10.74
N PHE A 173 -14.64 -4.72 9.83
CA PHE A 173 -13.54 -3.77 9.70
C PHE A 173 -13.34 -2.94 10.97
N VAL A 174 -14.41 -2.38 11.52
CA VAL A 174 -14.35 -1.59 12.77
C VAL A 174 -13.86 -2.45 13.93
N GLN A 175 -14.46 -3.62 14.13
CA GLN A 175 -14.11 -4.55 15.20
C GLN A 175 -12.64 -4.99 15.12
N HIS A 176 -12.12 -5.21 13.91
CA HIS A 176 -10.72 -5.56 13.70
C HIS A 176 -9.78 -4.52 14.32
N PHE A 177 -9.98 -3.22 14.03
CA PHE A 177 -9.12 -2.16 14.57
C PHE A 177 -9.36 -1.85 16.04
N GLU A 178 -10.56 -2.10 16.56
CA GLU A 178 -10.86 -1.97 17.99
C GLU A 178 -10.20 -3.08 18.82
N SER A 179 -10.07 -4.28 18.24
CA SER A 179 -9.45 -5.44 18.93
C SER A 179 -7.93 -5.42 18.96
N LEU A 180 -7.28 -4.64 18.10
CA LEU A 180 -5.83 -4.48 18.14
C LEU A 180 -5.46 -3.77 19.46
N GLY A 181 -4.71 -4.43 20.33
CA GLY A 181 -4.30 -3.88 21.63
C GLY A 181 -3.60 -2.50 21.54
N ASP A 182 -3.64 -1.78 22.64
CA ASP A 182 -2.87 -0.54 22.80
C ASP A 182 -1.37 -0.84 22.97
#